data_91de431687cf2363a87bcae693718565
#
_entry.id   91de431687cf2363a87bcae693718565
#
_cell.length_a   1.000
_cell.length_b   1.000
_cell.length_c   1.000
_cell.angle_alpha   90.00
_cell.angle_beta   90.00
_cell.angle_gamma   90.00
#
_symmetry.space_group_name_H-M   'P 1'
#
loop_
_entity.id
_entity.type
_entity.pdbx_description
1 polymer ?
#
loop_
_entity_poly.entity_id
_entity_poly.type
_entity_poly.pdbx_seq_one_letter_code
_entity_poly.pdbx_strand_id
1 'polypeptide(L)'
;VAGTEEAGLGLLAATMGPSARVYHVGFVVPDLAEAAASLGAALDVTFTEPMVLPDFEVHTREGRRDLELRLVYSTRPVHVELIEDAPGTLWDFADSQRGHHLGVWADDVAVEADRLDALGWERVWWAVGGDGQLAFTYHQTPYGFYVELVGTVAKAFYPEWFRAAEEAG
;
A
#
# COMPACT_ATOMS: atom_id res chain seq x y z
N VAL A 1 27.56 -19.51 -3.88
CA VAL A 1 26.12 -19.53 -4.15
C VAL A 1 25.43 -18.29 -3.50
N ALA A 2 26.15 -17.17 -3.35
CA ALA A 2 25.62 -15.94 -2.73
C ALA A 2 25.22 -14.86 -3.77
N GLY A 3 25.28 -15.15 -5.06
CA GLY A 3 25.13 -14.12 -6.11
C GLY A 3 23.73 -14.00 -6.74
N THR A 4 22.76 -14.86 -6.40
CA THR A 4 21.46 -14.90 -7.08
C THR A 4 20.35 -14.16 -6.34
N GLU A 5 20.45 -13.97 -5.03
CA GLU A 5 19.45 -13.22 -4.24
C GLU A 5 19.59 -11.70 -4.40
N GLU A 6 20.82 -11.18 -4.44
CA GLU A 6 21.07 -9.76 -4.70
C GLU A 6 20.64 -9.32 -6.11
N ALA A 7 20.72 -10.21 -7.10
CA ALA A 7 20.30 -9.91 -8.46
C ALA A 7 18.78 -9.77 -8.60
N GLY A 8 17.99 -10.52 -7.83
CA GLY A 8 16.53 -10.46 -7.86
C GLY A 8 15.98 -9.19 -7.24
N LEU A 9 16.52 -8.77 -6.10
CA LEU A 9 16.15 -7.51 -5.44
C LEU A 9 16.61 -6.28 -6.24
N GLY A 10 17.79 -6.36 -6.87
CA GLY A 10 18.29 -5.32 -7.76
C GLY A 10 17.43 -5.12 -9.02
N LEU A 11 16.85 -6.19 -9.56
CA LEU A 11 15.99 -6.14 -10.72
C LEU A 11 14.62 -5.49 -10.38
N LEU A 12 14.04 -5.80 -9.21
CA LEU A 12 12.82 -5.15 -8.71
C LEU A 12 13.05 -3.65 -8.49
N ALA A 13 14.13 -3.27 -7.83
CA ALA A 13 14.47 -1.86 -7.62
C ALA A 13 14.70 -1.10 -8.94
N ALA A 14 15.33 -1.76 -9.94
CA ALA A 14 15.58 -1.14 -11.25
C ALA A 14 14.32 -0.96 -12.09
N THR A 15 13.29 -1.80 -11.89
CA THR A 15 12.00 -1.67 -12.59
C THR A 15 11.06 -0.64 -11.96
N MET A 16 11.25 -0.30 -10.69
CA MET A 16 10.39 0.64 -9.95
C MET A 16 10.92 2.09 -9.93
N GLY A 17 12.08 2.34 -10.52
CA GLY A 17 12.72 3.66 -10.53
C GLY A 17 13.54 3.94 -9.26
N PRO A 18 14.47 4.91 -9.33
CA PRO A 18 15.46 5.12 -8.28
C PRO A 18 14.91 5.69 -6.97
N SER A 19 13.71 6.27 -6.99
CA SER A 19 13.06 6.89 -5.81
C SER A 19 11.96 6.04 -5.20
N ALA A 20 11.62 4.89 -5.80
CA ALA A 20 10.54 4.04 -5.33
C ALA A 20 11.05 2.90 -4.43
N ARG A 21 10.46 2.76 -3.23
CA ARG A 21 10.76 1.67 -2.30
C ARG A 21 9.48 0.94 -1.92
N VAL A 22 9.48 -0.39 -2.03
CA VAL A 22 8.42 -1.22 -1.44
C VAL A 22 8.57 -1.18 0.08
N TYR A 23 7.53 -0.73 0.78
CA TYR A 23 7.55 -0.63 2.23
C TYR A 23 6.49 -1.50 2.91
N HIS A 24 5.41 -1.87 2.19
CA HIS A 24 4.44 -2.82 2.70
C HIS A 24 3.86 -3.73 1.63
N VAL A 25 3.24 -4.79 2.11
CA VAL A 25 2.34 -5.67 1.35
C VAL A 25 0.98 -5.59 2.02
N GLY A 26 -0.05 -5.20 1.27
CA GLY A 26 -1.41 -5.04 1.78
C GLY A 26 -2.31 -6.23 1.48
N PHE A 27 -3.17 -6.57 2.42
CA PHE A 27 -4.20 -7.61 2.30
C PHE A 27 -5.53 -7.09 2.81
N VAL A 28 -6.62 -7.43 2.11
CA VAL A 28 -7.97 -7.19 2.60
C VAL A 28 -8.41 -8.42 3.41
N VAL A 29 -8.99 -8.18 4.58
CA VAL A 29 -9.42 -9.23 5.51
C VAL A 29 -10.85 -9.00 5.98
N PRO A 30 -11.64 -10.06 6.21
CA PRO A 30 -13.04 -9.91 6.60
C PRO A 30 -13.23 -9.41 8.05
N ASP A 31 -12.26 -9.70 8.92
CA ASP A 31 -12.22 -9.26 10.32
C ASP A 31 -10.78 -8.88 10.68
N LEU A 32 -10.59 -7.61 10.94
CA LEU A 32 -9.28 -7.03 11.18
C LEU A 32 -8.64 -7.56 12.48
N ALA A 33 -9.43 -7.71 13.54
CA ALA A 33 -8.93 -8.15 14.84
C ALA A 33 -8.53 -9.63 14.81
N GLU A 34 -9.37 -10.48 14.21
CA GLU A 34 -9.08 -11.89 14.03
C GLU A 34 -7.86 -12.13 13.16
N ALA A 35 -7.77 -11.41 12.02
CA ALA A 35 -6.66 -11.51 11.09
C ALA A 35 -5.34 -11.04 11.73
N ALA A 36 -5.35 -9.91 12.43
CA ALA A 36 -4.16 -9.41 13.14
C ALA A 36 -3.67 -10.37 14.22
N ALA A 37 -4.58 -10.96 14.99
CA ALA A 37 -4.24 -11.95 16.02
C ALA A 37 -3.67 -13.24 15.40
N SER A 38 -4.32 -13.77 14.37
CA SER A 38 -3.93 -15.02 13.69
C SER A 38 -2.59 -14.87 12.97
N LEU A 39 -2.46 -13.85 12.14
CA LEU A 39 -1.23 -13.59 11.39
C LEU A 39 -0.08 -13.14 12.31
N GLY A 40 -0.39 -12.36 13.36
CA GLY A 40 0.60 -11.99 14.36
C GLY A 40 1.25 -13.22 15.02
N ALA A 41 0.43 -14.19 15.40
CA ALA A 41 0.92 -15.44 15.98
C ALA A 41 1.69 -16.30 14.95
N ALA A 42 1.19 -16.38 13.72
CA ALA A 42 1.78 -17.21 12.67
C ALA A 42 3.14 -16.67 12.16
N LEU A 43 3.29 -15.35 12.08
CA LEU A 43 4.47 -14.68 11.54
C LEU A 43 5.43 -14.15 12.61
N ASP A 44 5.08 -14.31 13.89
CA ASP A 44 5.82 -13.74 15.03
C ASP A 44 6.01 -12.22 14.88
N VAL A 45 4.94 -11.51 14.52
CA VAL A 45 4.91 -10.06 14.39
C VAL A 45 3.80 -9.45 15.24
N THR A 46 3.99 -8.21 15.65
CA THR A 46 2.97 -7.40 16.34
C THR A 46 2.33 -6.46 15.33
N PHE A 47 1.04 -6.27 15.41
CA PHE A 47 0.32 -5.25 14.67
C PHE A 47 0.06 -4.02 15.53
N THR A 48 -0.14 -2.87 14.88
CA THR A 48 -0.55 -1.62 15.52
C THR A 48 -1.95 -1.71 16.10
N GLU A 49 -2.33 -0.74 16.93
CA GLU A 49 -3.75 -0.46 17.15
C GLU A 49 -4.42 -0.07 15.83
N PRO A 50 -5.72 -0.37 15.67
CA PRO A 50 -6.44 -0.02 14.46
C PRO A 50 -6.41 1.50 14.17
N MET A 51 -5.99 1.84 12.96
CA MET A 51 -6.13 3.16 12.40
C MET A 51 -7.49 3.25 11.72
N VAL A 52 -8.26 4.27 12.05
CA VAL A 52 -9.56 4.55 11.41
C VAL A 52 -9.42 5.82 10.60
N LEU A 53 -9.73 5.75 9.33
CA LEU A 53 -9.78 6.88 8.40
C LEU A 53 -11.26 7.16 8.09
N PRO A 54 -11.94 7.98 8.92
CA PRO A 54 -13.31 8.37 8.66
C PRO A 54 -13.37 9.37 7.50
N ASP A 55 -14.45 9.38 6.76
CA ASP A 55 -14.67 10.32 5.64
C ASP A 55 -13.51 10.34 4.64
N PHE A 56 -12.93 9.16 4.38
CA PHE A 56 -11.78 9.01 3.49
C PHE A 56 -12.22 9.21 2.04
N GLU A 57 -11.83 10.38 1.49
CA GLU A 57 -12.19 10.75 0.14
C GLU A 57 -11.25 10.08 -0.87
N VAL A 58 -11.83 9.32 -1.78
CA VAL A 58 -11.13 8.69 -2.89
C VAL A 58 -11.81 8.99 -4.21
N HIS A 59 -11.04 8.99 -5.26
CA HIS A 59 -11.50 9.17 -6.63
C HIS A 59 -11.32 7.87 -7.41
N THR A 60 -12.25 7.62 -8.30
CA THR A 60 -12.23 6.54 -9.29
C THR A 60 -12.57 7.11 -10.67
N ARG A 61 -12.51 6.31 -11.71
CA ARG A 61 -13.00 6.73 -13.03
C ARG A 61 -14.51 7.03 -13.08
N GLU A 62 -15.26 6.46 -12.14
CA GLU A 62 -16.72 6.67 -12.04
C GLU A 62 -17.08 7.92 -11.23
N GLY A 63 -16.10 8.50 -10.52
CA GLY A 63 -16.28 9.69 -9.71
C GLY A 63 -15.69 9.56 -8.32
N ARG A 64 -16.05 10.54 -7.48
CA ARG A 64 -15.63 10.62 -6.08
C ARG A 64 -16.47 9.69 -5.20
N ARG A 65 -15.82 9.11 -4.19
CA ARG A 65 -16.45 8.33 -3.11
C ARG A 65 -15.89 8.75 -1.77
N ASP A 66 -16.75 8.80 -0.75
CA ASP A 66 -16.35 8.94 0.64
C ASP A 66 -16.61 7.60 1.34
N LEU A 67 -15.65 7.12 2.10
CA LEU A 67 -15.73 5.83 2.80
C LEU A 67 -14.96 5.87 4.11
N GLU A 68 -15.20 4.91 4.99
CA GLU A 68 -14.37 4.67 6.15
C GLU A 68 -13.43 3.50 5.85
N LEU A 69 -12.15 3.67 6.11
CA LEU A 69 -11.19 2.58 6.11
C LEU A 69 -10.68 2.31 7.52
N ARG A 70 -10.51 1.03 7.83
CA ARG A 70 -9.88 0.55 9.06
C ARG A 70 -8.74 -0.37 8.70
N LEU A 71 -7.58 -0.12 9.26
CA LEU A 71 -6.36 -0.86 8.91
C LEU A 71 -5.38 -0.95 10.08
N VAL A 72 -4.48 -1.91 10.00
CA VAL A 72 -3.32 -2.07 10.90
C VAL A 72 -2.07 -2.35 10.08
N TYR A 73 -0.91 -2.01 10.65
CA TYR A 73 0.39 -2.37 10.09
C TYR A 73 1.15 -3.29 11.05
N SER A 74 1.91 -4.25 10.51
CA SER A 74 2.92 -4.95 11.31
C SER A 74 4.04 -4.00 11.71
N THR A 75 4.62 -4.22 12.90
CA THR A 75 5.66 -3.34 13.47
C THR A 75 7.05 -3.56 12.89
N ARG A 76 7.23 -4.53 12.00
CA ARG A 76 8.51 -4.85 11.35
C ARG A 76 8.42 -4.70 9.83
N PRO A 77 9.44 -4.12 9.18
CA PRO A 77 9.50 -4.06 7.72
C PRO A 77 9.91 -5.44 7.12
N VAL A 78 9.60 -5.80 5.86
CA VAL A 78 8.59 -5.10 5.05
C VAL A 78 7.25 -5.21 5.77
N HIS A 79 6.54 -4.09 5.97
CA HIS A 79 5.32 -4.12 6.76
C HIS A 79 4.21 -4.94 6.07
N VAL A 80 3.42 -5.63 6.86
CA VAL A 80 2.15 -6.21 6.42
C VAL A 80 1.05 -5.24 6.82
N GLU A 81 0.31 -4.75 5.84
CA GLU A 81 -0.91 -3.97 6.04
C GLU A 81 -2.12 -4.90 5.96
N LEU A 82 -2.99 -4.83 6.94
CA LEU A 82 -4.29 -5.46 6.89
C LEU A 82 -5.35 -4.38 6.83
N ILE A 83 -6.25 -4.48 5.86
CA ILE A 83 -7.37 -3.55 5.65
C ILE A 83 -8.66 -4.33 5.86
N GLU A 84 -9.56 -3.79 6.68
CA GLU A 84 -10.88 -4.39 6.90
C GLU A 84 -11.71 -4.33 5.63
N ASP A 85 -12.51 -5.37 5.41
CA ASP A 85 -13.45 -5.47 4.28
C ASP A 85 -14.31 -4.20 4.15
N ALA A 86 -14.31 -3.62 2.95
CA ALA A 86 -15.11 -2.46 2.58
C ALA A 86 -15.92 -2.77 1.31
N PRO A 87 -17.11 -3.37 1.42
CA PRO A 87 -17.89 -3.86 0.29
C PRO A 87 -18.17 -2.83 -0.79
N GLY A 88 -18.05 -3.24 -2.06
CA GLY A 88 -18.24 -2.39 -3.23
C GLY A 88 -17.13 -1.38 -3.49
N THR A 89 -15.97 -1.56 -2.87
CA THR A 89 -14.78 -0.74 -3.07
C THR A 89 -13.61 -1.57 -3.61
N LEU A 90 -12.44 -0.95 -3.77
CA LEU A 90 -11.19 -1.65 -4.07
C LEU A 90 -10.84 -2.68 -2.97
N TRP A 91 -11.26 -2.40 -1.75
CA TRP A 91 -11.02 -3.23 -0.56
C TRP A 91 -12.22 -4.13 -0.23
N ASP A 92 -12.98 -4.56 -1.23
CA ASP A 92 -14.03 -5.57 -1.08
C ASP A 92 -13.39 -6.96 -0.99
N PHE A 93 -13.54 -7.62 0.14
CA PHE A 93 -12.95 -8.93 0.37
C PHE A 93 -13.47 -10.00 -0.61
N ALA A 94 -14.73 -9.90 -1.02
CA ALA A 94 -15.31 -10.86 -1.98
C ALA A 94 -14.62 -10.77 -3.35
N ASP A 95 -14.21 -9.57 -3.76
CA ASP A 95 -13.50 -9.32 -5.02
C ASP A 95 -11.98 -9.37 -4.86
N SER A 96 -11.48 -9.21 -3.64
CA SER A 96 -10.07 -9.09 -3.29
C SER A 96 -9.31 -10.42 -3.22
N GLN A 97 -9.89 -11.53 -3.65
CA GLN A 97 -9.15 -12.81 -3.78
C GLN A 97 -7.89 -12.71 -4.68
N ARG A 98 -7.72 -11.55 -5.28
CA ARG A 98 -6.52 -11.10 -6.00
C ARG A 98 -5.90 -9.86 -5.34
N GLY A 99 -6.45 -9.45 -4.23
CA GLY A 99 -6.41 -8.11 -3.66
C GLY A 99 -5.24 -7.84 -2.76
N HIS A 100 -4.09 -8.19 -3.20
CA HIS A 100 -2.94 -7.67 -2.55
C HIS A 100 -2.44 -6.50 -3.35
N HIS A 101 -1.79 -5.62 -2.65
CA HIS A 101 -1.02 -4.57 -3.25
C HIS A 101 0.39 -4.54 -2.67
N LEU A 102 1.29 -3.97 -3.45
CA LEU A 102 2.60 -3.56 -2.99
C LEU A 102 2.55 -2.06 -2.76
N GLY A 103 2.78 -1.63 -1.52
CA GLY A 103 2.90 -0.21 -1.17
C GLY A 103 4.31 0.29 -1.44
N VAL A 104 4.41 1.38 -2.18
CA VAL A 104 5.67 1.93 -2.67
C VAL A 104 5.73 3.41 -2.33
N TRP A 105 6.79 3.83 -1.64
CA TRP A 105 7.07 5.24 -1.43
C TRP A 105 7.46 5.93 -2.74
N ALA A 106 6.85 7.07 -3.02
CA ALA A 106 7.16 7.93 -4.15
C ALA A 106 7.42 9.36 -3.68
N ASP A 107 8.55 9.94 -4.08
CA ASP A 107 8.86 11.34 -3.78
C ASP A 107 7.93 12.29 -4.55
N ASP A 108 7.55 11.89 -5.76
CA ASP A 108 6.54 12.56 -6.59
C ASP A 108 5.55 11.51 -7.11
N VAL A 109 4.36 11.45 -6.48
CA VAL A 109 3.33 10.48 -6.84
C VAL A 109 2.81 10.69 -8.25
N ALA A 110 2.71 11.94 -8.72
CA ALA A 110 2.21 12.22 -10.05
C ALA A 110 3.17 11.72 -11.14
N VAL A 111 4.46 11.97 -10.98
CA VAL A 111 5.50 11.49 -11.91
C VAL A 111 5.54 9.97 -11.97
N GLU A 112 5.52 9.30 -10.82
CA GLU A 112 5.52 7.84 -10.77
C GLU A 112 4.22 7.23 -11.31
N ALA A 113 3.06 7.86 -11.03
CA ALA A 113 1.78 7.45 -11.56
C ALA A 113 1.75 7.54 -13.09
N ASP A 114 2.21 8.65 -13.67
CA ASP A 114 2.32 8.82 -15.12
C ASP A 114 3.26 7.78 -15.75
N ARG A 115 4.33 7.42 -15.04
CA ARG A 115 5.24 6.35 -15.48
C ARG A 115 4.54 4.98 -15.51
N LEU A 116 3.72 4.65 -14.50
CA LEU A 116 2.96 3.40 -14.48
C LEU A 116 1.85 3.40 -15.55
N ASP A 117 1.17 4.52 -15.73
CA ASP A 117 0.18 4.71 -16.80
C ASP A 117 0.83 4.47 -18.18
N ALA A 118 2.05 4.97 -18.41
CA ALA A 118 2.80 4.76 -19.65
C ALA A 118 3.22 3.29 -19.88
N LEU A 119 3.33 2.49 -18.81
CA LEU A 119 3.53 1.03 -18.88
C LEU A 119 2.22 0.28 -19.16
N GLY A 120 1.08 0.97 -19.24
CA GLY A 120 -0.23 0.37 -19.41
C GLY A 120 -0.84 -0.17 -18.12
N TRP A 121 -0.32 0.23 -16.95
CA TRP A 121 -0.90 -0.14 -15.67
C TRP A 121 -1.98 0.87 -15.31
N GLU A 122 -3.21 0.46 -15.33
CA GLU A 122 -4.36 1.32 -15.18
C GLU A 122 -4.47 1.91 -13.76
N ARG A 123 -4.50 3.24 -13.66
CA ARG A 123 -4.85 3.94 -12.41
C ARG A 123 -6.33 3.75 -12.14
N VAL A 124 -6.65 3.04 -11.05
CA VAL A 124 -8.03 2.65 -10.72
C VAL A 124 -8.60 3.48 -9.57
N TRP A 125 -7.77 3.80 -8.56
CA TRP A 125 -8.15 4.60 -7.39
C TRP A 125 -7.04 5.58 -7.05
N TRP A 126 -7.40 6.77 -6.54
CA TRP A 126 -6.43 7.77 -6.06
C TRP A 126 -7.08 8.72 -5.05
N ALA A 127 -6.25 9.38 -4.22
CA ALA A 127 -6.67 10.49 -3.40
C ALA A 127 -5.80 11.72 -3.66
N VAL A 128 -6.40 12.88 -3.40
CA VAL A 128 -5.77 14.18 -3.52
C VAL A 128 -5.60 14.75 -2.12
N GLY A 129 -4.39 15.19 -1.80
CA GLY A 129 -4.09 15.83 -0.52
C GLY A 129 -4.68 17.25 -0.42
N GLY A 130 -4.65 17.82 0.77
CA GLY A 130 -5.14 19.17 1.02
C GLY A 130 -4.42 20.27 0.23
N ASP A 131 -3.25 19.98 -0.31
CA ASP A 131 -2.47 20.85 -1.21
C ASP A 131 -2.86 20.71 -2.69
N GLY A 132 -3.82 19.83 -3.00
CA GLY A 132 -4.28 19.55 -4.36
C GLY A 132 -3.39 18.60 -5.16
N GLN A 133 -2.34 18.05 -4.55
CA GLN A 133 -1.46 17.06 -5.18
C GLN A 133 -1.96 15.63 -4.93
N LEU A 134 -1.54 14.67 -5.78
CA LEU A 134 -1.81 13.26 -5.53
C LEU A 134 -1.13 12.81 -4.25
N ALA A 135 -1.92 12.30 -3.29
CA ALA A 135 -1.42 11.76 -2.03
C ALA A 135 -1.06 10.28 -2.16
N PHE A 136 -1.92 9.53 -2.85
CA PHE A 136 -1.67 8.14 -3.23
C PHE A 136 -2.42 7.77 -4.51
N THR A 137 -2.01 6.67 -5.14
CA THR A 137 -2.70 6.07 -6.28
C THR A 137 -2.60 4.55 -6.23
N TYR A 138 -3.65 3.86 -6.71
CA TYR A 138 -3.62 2.42 -6.98
C TYR A 138 -3.60 2.17 -8.48
N HIS A 139 -2.64 1.37 -8.94
CA HIS A 139 -2.51 0.93 -10.32
C HIS A 139 -2.69 -0.57 -10.42
N GLN A 140 -3.56 -1.01 -11.33
CA GLN A 140 -3.76 -2.41 -11.59
C GLN A 140 -2.62 -2.96 -12.45
N THR A 141 -1.94 -3.98 -11.95
CA THR A 141 -0.91 -4.69 -12.71
C THR A 141 -1.55 -5.71 -13.66
N PRO A 142 -0.87 -6.12 -14.75
CA PRO A 142 -1.35 -7.19 -15.61
C PRO A 142 -1.36 -8.58 -14.93
N TYR A 143 -0.88 -8.66 -13.70
CA TYR A 143 -0.75 -9.91 -12.94
C TYR A 143 -1.85 -10.13 -11.90
N GLY A 144 -2.82 -9.19 -11.79
CA GLY A 144 -4.00 -9.33 -10.94
C GLY A 144 -3.85 -8.85 -9.50
N PHE A 145 -2.78 -8.12 -9.19
CA PHE A 145 -2.60 -7.37 -7.95
C PHE A 145 -2.41 -5.88 -8.26
N TYR A 146 -2.36 -5.03 -7.24
CA TYR A 146 -2.18 -3.61 -7.39
C TYR A 146 -0.79 -3.15 -6.93
N VAL A 147 -0.33 -2.02 -7.48
CA VAL A 147 0.73 -1.21 -6.90
C VAL A 147 0.10 0.06 -6.35
N GLU A 148 0.33 0.31 -5.08
CA GLU A 148 -0.02 1.55 -4.42
C GLU A 148 1.21 2.46 -4.38
N LEU A 149 1.09 3.65 -4.96
CA LEU A 149 2.08 4.71 -4.77
C LEU A 149 1.62 5.62 -3.64
N VAL A 150 2.47 5.86 -2.66
CA VAL A 150 2.20 6.75 -1.53
C VAL A 150 3.28 7.81 -1.45
N GLY A 151 2.86 9.07 -1.33
CA GLY A 151 3.79 10.19 -1.22
C GLY A 151 4.65 10.10 0.05
N THR A 152 5.95 10.32 -0.06
CA THR A 152 6.88 10.30 1.10
C THR A 152 6.51 11.31 2.18
N VAL A 153 5.74 12.35 1.84
CA VAL A 153 5.17 13.29 2.83
C VAL A 153 4.25 12.60 3.83
N ALA A 154 3.61 11.50 3.44
CA ALA A 154 2.75 10.71 4.33
C ALA A 154 3.52 10.06 5.48
N LYS A 155 4.84 9.89 5.37
CA LYS A 155 5.68 9.36 6.46
C LYS A 155 5.54 10.15 7.75
N ALA A 156 5.21 11.43 7.68
CA ALA A 156 5.00 12.28 8.86
C ALA A 156 3.80 11.84 9.71
N PHE A 157 2.83 11.14 9.12
CA PHE A 157 1.62 10.64 9.80
C PHE A 157 1.81 9.26 10.43
N TYR A 158 2.90 8.55 10.07
CA TYR A 158 3.20 7.25 10.66
C TYR A 158 3.94 7.40 12.00
N PRO A 159 3.78 6.45 12.92
CA PRO A 159 4.50 6.44 14.18
C PRO A 159 6.01 6.50 13.98
N GLU A 160 6.73 7.09 14.94
CA GLU A 160 8.18 7.26 14.87
C GLU A 160 8.92 5.92 14.70
N TRP A 161 8.46 4.86 15.38
CA TRP A 161 9.05 3.52 15.26
C TRP A 161 8.91 2.94 13.85
N PHE A 162 7.81 3.24 13.14
CA PHE A 162 7.61 2.82 11.74
C PHE A 162 8.68 3.45 10.85
N ARG A 163 8.90 4.75 10.99
CA ARG A 163 9.92 5.49 10.22
C ARG A 163 11.33 5.01 10.57
N ALA A 164 11.62 4.80 11.85
CA ALA A 164 12.92 4.31 12.31
C ALA A 164 13.21 2.88 11.78
N ALA A 165 12.21 2.02 11.71
CA ALA A 165 12.36 0.68 11.18
C ALA A 165 12.67 0.69 9.67
N GLU A 166 12.07 1.62 8.91
CA GLU A 166 12.34 1.82 7.49
C GLU A 166 13.73 2.36 7.20
N GLU A 167 14.25 3.24 8.07
CA GLU A 167 15.59 3.82 7.92
C GLU A 167 16.72 2.84 8.26
N ALA A 168 16.44 1.85 9.08
CA ALA A 168 17.39 0.83 9.52
C ALA A 168 17.56 -0.36 8.55
N GLY A 169 16.63 -0.54 7.61
CA GLY A 169 16.63 -1.62 6.58
C GLY A 169 17.25 -1.17 5.30
#